data_37b3d0c98b992098fed03fd62c3a7838
#
_entry.id   37b3d0c98b992098fed03fd62c3a7838
#
_cell.length_a   1.000
_cell.length_b   1.000
_cell.length_c   1.000
_cell.angle_alpha   90.00
_cell.angle_beta   90.00
_cell.angle_gamma   90.00
#
_symmetry.space_group_name_H-M   'P 1'
#
loop_
_entity.id
_entity.type
_entity.pdbx_description
1 polymer ?
#
loop_
_entity_poly.entity_id
_entity_poly.type
_entity_poly.pdbx_seq_one_letter_code
_entity_poly.pdbx_strand_id
1 'polypeptide(L)'
;DKPIKIMYGNNLKKLLDKTHASESICPQTVNHISGAMTDYLVAFGIASIKLSVVLEYIVPLVILLLSGLVVTLIYVFVMARKLMKECWFEKALFTWGWFTGTMAMGIALLRVVDPKMKSRCLDSYALAYLFIAPVEICLITFAPVAFINGYGLLFAGICLVAGLTVLSIAYIKKWFIK
;
A
#
# COMPACT_ATOMS: atom_id res chain seq x y z
N ASP A 1 -20.11 15.65 14.68
CA ASP A 1 -18.93 16.44 15.07
C ASP A 1 -17.68 15.63 15.43
N LYS A 2 -17.42 14.49 14.75
CA LYS A 2 -16.22 13.68 15.04
C LYS A 2 -15.24 13.44 13.87
N PRO A 3 -15.33 14.05 12.68
CA PRO A 3 -14.45 13.66 11.58
C PRO A 3 -13.04 14.30 11.61
N ILE A 4 -12.89 15.47 12.22
CA ILE A 4 -11.62 16.23 12.15
C ILE A 4 -10.53 15.63 13.05
N LYS A 5 -10.89 14.97 14.14
CA LYS A 5 -9.94 14.43 15.11
C LYS A 5 -9.11 13.25 14.59
N ILE A 6 -9.61 12.58 13.55
CA ILE A 6 -8.96 11.39 12.96
C ILE A 6 -8.00 11.76 11.83
N MET A 7 -8.25 12.87 11.13
CA MET A 7 -7.50 13.28 9.95
C MET A 7 -6.18 14.01 10.23
N TYR A 8 -6.09 14.69 11.36
CA TYR A 8 -4.91 15.45 11.74
C TYR A 8 -4.41 14.99 13.10
N GLY A 9 -3.17 14.55 13.21
CA GLY A 9 -2.57 14.19 14.48
C GLY A 9 -2.68 15.35 15.50
N ASN A 10 -2.72 15.01 16.79
CA ASN A 10 -2.95 15.97 17.88
C ASN A 10 -2.08 17.25 17.82
N ASN A 11 -0.89 17.17 17.25
CA ASN A 11 0.04 18.30 17.13
C ASN A 11 -0.36 19.27 16.02
N LEU A 12 -0.86 18.75 14.87
CA LEU A 12 -1.30 19.60 13.78
C LEU A 12 -2.61 20.31 14.14
N LYS A 13 -3.50 19.62 14.87
CA LYS A 13 -4.72 20.23 15.39
C LYS A 13 -4.43 21.38 16.35
N LYS A 14 -3.49 21.21 17.29
CA LYS A 14 -3.08 22.31 18.20
C LYS A 14 -2.49 23.52 17.45
N LEU A 15 -1.81 23.29 16.34
CA LEU A 15 -1.25 24.36 15.50
C LEU A 15 -2.36 25.08 14.72
N LEU A 16 -3.32 24.36 14.19
CA LEU A 16 -4.48 24.89 13.47
C LEU A 16 -5.46 25.63 14.41
N ASP A 17 -5.66 25.12 15.62
CA ASP A 17 -6.48 25.80 16.64
C ASP A 17 -5.83 27.12 17.10
N LYS A 18 -4.51 27.19 17.13
CA LYS A 18 -3.75 28.39 17.50
C LYS A 18 -3.79 29.49 16.42
N THR A 19 -4.05 29.12 15.17
CA THR A 19 -4.13 30.02 14.01
C THR A 19 -5.56 30.37 13.59
N HIS A 20 -6.58 29.94 14.35
CA HIS A 20 -8.01 30.08 13.99
C HIS A 20 -8.38 29.51 12.60
N ALA A 21 -7.49 28.75 11.96
CA ALA A 21 -7.71 28.17 10.65
C ALA A 21 -8.58 26.91 10.69
N SER A 22 -8.79 26.31 11.88
CA SER A 22 -9.57 25.09 12.04
C SER A 22 -11.05 25.27 11.72
N GLU A 23 -11.61 26.46 11.94
CA GLU A 23 -13.01 26.77 11.64
C GLU A 23 -13.29 26.97 10.15
N SER A 24 -12.24 27.35 9.39
CA SER A 24 -12.34 27.63 7.94
C SER A 24 -12.07 26.40 7.06
N ILE A 25 -11.57 25.30 7.64
CA ILE A 25 -11.22 24.10 6.88
C ILE A 25 -12.40 23.13 6.83
N CYS A 26 -13.08 23.10 5.70
CA CYS A 26 -14.11 22.11 5.42
C CYS A 26 -13.47 20.77 5.03
N PRO A 27 -13.71 19.66 5.75
CA PRO A 27 -13.11 18.35 5.41
C PRO A 27 -13.47 17.87 4.01
N GLN A 28 -14.63 18.25 3.50
CA GLN A 28 -15.05 17.94 2.14
C GLN A 28 -14.16 18.63 1.11
N THR A 29 -13.88 19.93 1.31
CA THR A 29 -12.99 20.69 0.42
C THR A 29 -11.58 20.12 0.40
N VAL A 30 -11.04 19.73 1.54
CA VAL A 30 -9.71 19.08 1.62
C VAL A 30 -9.69 17.76 0.85
N ASN A 31 -10.73 16.94 0.99
CA ASN A 31 -10.85 15.68 0.26
C ASN A 31 -10.96 15.91 -1.26
N HIS A 32 -11.71 16.92 -1.70
CA HIS A 32 -11.81 17.27 -3.12
C HIS A 32 -10.48 17.77 -3.68
N ILE A 33 -9.77 18.63 -2.95
CA ILE A 33 -8.45 19.12 -3.36
C ILE A 33 -7.44 17.97 -3.41
N SER A 34 -7.42 17.12 -2.39
CA SER A 34 -6.55 15.95 -2.34
C SER A 34 -6.83 14.98 -3.49
N GLY A 35 -8.11 14.74 -3.80
CA GLY A 35 -8.53 13.94 -4.95
C GLY A 35 -8.04 14.53 -6.26
N ALA A 36 -8.30 15.82 -6.49
CA ALA A 36 -7.86 16.51 -7.70
C ALA A 36 -6.33 16.51 -7.85
N MET A 37 -5.58 16.74 -6.76
CA MET A 37 -4.11 16.66 -6.80
C MET A 37 -3.61 15.26 -7.15
N THR A 38 -4.27 14.22 -6.63
CA THR A 38 -3.96 12.83 -6.97
C THR A 38 -4.23 12.56 -8.46
N ASP A 39 -5.36 13.03 -8.99
CA ASP A 39 -5.71 12.86 -10.39
C ASP A 39 -4.70 13.57 -11.31
N TYR A 40 -4.28 14.79 -10.96
CA TYR A 40 -3.21 15.50 -11.66
C TYR A 40 -1.88 14.75 -11.61
N LEU A 41 -1.50 14.22 -10.45
CA LEU A 41 -0.26 13.44 -10.31
C LEU A 41 -0.28 12.21 -11.22
N VAL A 42 -1.40 11.50 -11.28
CA VAL A 42 -1.58 10.35 -12.17
C VAL A 42 -1.53 10.77 -13.63
N ALA A 43 -2.24 11.83 -14.00
CA ALA A 43 -2.26 12.33 -15.37
C ALA A 43 -0.86 12.75 -15.85
N PHE A 44 -0.12 13.51 -15.05
CA PHE A 44 1.26 13.89 -15.38
C PHE A 44 2.20 12.68 -15.38
N GLY A 45 2.02 11.72 -14.47
CA GLY A 45 2.77 10.48 -14.46
C GLY A 45 2.60 9.70 -15.77
N ILE A 46 1.36 9.55 -16.23
CA ILE A 46 1.06 8.89 -17.52
C ILE A 46 1.60 9.70 -18.70
N ALA A 47 1.41 11.01 -18.70
CA ALA A 47 1.88 11.88 -19.79
C ALA A 47 3.41 11.91 -19.90
N SER A 48 4.14 11.66 -18.82
CA SER A 48 5.61 11.61 -18.84
C SER A 48 6.18 10.31 -19.42
N ILE A 49 5.34 9.30 -19.63
CA ILE A 49 5.77 8.00 -20.17
C ILE A 49 6.09 8.15 -21.66
N LYS A 50 7.33 7.88 -22.04
CA LYS A 50 7.74 7.82 -23.45
C LYS A 50 7.22 6.54 -24.09
N LEU A 51 6.20 6.66 -24.94
CA LEU A 51 5.54 5.52 -25.57
C LEU A 51 6.51 4.65 -26.38
N SER A 52 7.52 5.25 -27.00
CA SER A 52 8.57 4.51 -27.71
C SER A 52 9.33 3.52 -26.83
N VAL A 53 9.65 3.92 -25.59
CA VAL A 53 10.32 3.06 -24.61
C VAL A 53 9.41 1.92 -24.15
N VAL A 54 8.12 2.22 -23.94
CA VAL A 54 7.14 1.18 -23.56
C VAL A 54 7.00 0.13 -24.67
N LEU A 55 6.96 0.54 -25.93
CA LEU A 55 6.87 -0.38 -27.06
C LEU A 55 8.14 -1.24 -27.21
N GLU A 56 9.31 -0.67 -26.96
CA GLU A 56 10.59 -1.38 -27.00
C GLU A 56 10.68 -2.46 -25.91
N TYR A 57 10.15 -2.16 -24.68
CA TYR A 57 10.22 -3.06 -23.52
C TYR A 57 8.88 -3.74 -23.21
N ILE A 58 7.99 -3.86 -24.19
CA ILE A 58 6.62 -4.38 -23.95
C ILE A 58 6.65 -5.84 -23.46
N VAL A 59 7.53 -6.67 -23.98
CA VAL A 59 7.64 -8.09 -23.62
C VAL A 59 8.09 -8.25 -22.16
N PRO A 60 9.22 -7.69 -21.71
CA PRO A 60 9.62 -7.75 -20.30
C PRO A 60 8.60 -7.08 -19.37
N LEU A 61 7.93 -6.02 -19.81
CA LEU A 61 6.89 -5.35 -19.02
C LEU A 61 5.68 -6.27 -18.79
N VAL A 62 5.20 -6.94 -19.84
CA VAL A 62 4.08 -7.89 -19.73
C VAL A 62 4.45 -9.07 -18.84
N ILE A 63 5.64 -9.62 -18.95
CA ILE A 63 6.12 -10.70 -18.09
C ILE A 63 6.15 -10.25 -16.62
N LEU A 64 6.65 -9.04 -16.36
CA LEU A 64 6.70 -8.46 -15.02
C LEU A 64 5.28 -8.28 -14.42
N LEU A 65 4.35 -7.75 -15.20
CA LEU A 65 2.96 -7.56 -14.76
C LEU A 65 2.26 -8.88 -14.50
N LEU A 66 2.41 -9.86 -15.38
CA LEU A 66 1.83 -11.20 -15.21
C LEU A 66 2.43 -11.93 -14.00
N SER A 67 3.74 -11.85 -13.81
CA SER A 67 4.39 -12.45 -12.62
C SER A 67 3.91 -11.79 -11.33
N GLY A 68 3.78 -10.46 -11.31
CA GLY A 68 3.23 -9.72 -10.18
C GLY A 68 1.79 -10.11 -9.87
N LEU A 69 0.95 -10.26 -10.91
CA LEU A 69 -0.43 -10.72 -10.76
C LEU A 69 -0.48 -12.13 -10.16
N VAL A 70 0.31 -13.06 -10.66
CA VAL A 70 0.37 -14.44 -10.14
C VAL A 70 0.80 -14.46 -8.67
N VAL A 71 1.83 -13.72 -8.31
CA VAL A 71 2.32 -13.61 -6.92
C VAL A 71 1.24 -13.05 -5.99
N THR A 72 0.55 -11.98 -6.39
CA THR A 72 -0.52 -11.38 -5.58
C THR A 72 -1.72 -12.31 -5.45
N LEU A 73 -2.08 -13.06 -6.48
CA LEU A 73 -3.14 -14.08 -6.41
C LEU A 73 -2.77 -15.23 -5.46
N ILE A 74 -1.55 -15.72 -5.54
CA ILE A 74 -1.04 -16.75 -4.62
C ILE A 74 -1.10 -16.22 -3.17
N TYR A 75 -0.69 -14.97 -2.94
CA TYR A 75 -0.78 -14.35 -1.63
C TYR A 75 -2.23 -14.35 -1.12
N VAL A 76 -3.19 -13.87 -1.90
CA VAL A 76 -4.61 -13.77 -1.51
C VAL A 76 -5.21 -15.15 -1.22
N PHE A 77 -5.06 -16.11 -2.13
CA PHE A 77 -5.73 -17.39 -2.01
C PHE A 77 -5.03 -18.36 -1.03
N VAL A 78 -3.71 -18.28 -0.89
CA VAL A 78 -2.95 -19.24 -0.08
C VAL A 78 -2.53 -18.66 1.26
N MET A 79 -1.85 -17.50 1.25
CA MET A 79 -1.25 -16.95 2.46
C MET A 79 -2.28 -16.25 3.34
N ALA A 80 -3.12 -15.41 2.78
CA ALA A 80 -4.09 -14.66 3.59
C ALA A 80 -5.05 -15.60 4.32
N ARG A 81 -5.51 -16.67 3.66
CA ARG A 81 -6.37 -17.69 4.27
C ARG A 81 -5.68 -18.43 5.43
N LYS A 82 -4.36 -18.64 5.36
CA LYS A 82 -3.62 -19.35 6.40
C LYS A 82 -3.15 -18.46 7.55
N LEU A 83 -2.95 -17.17 7.28
CA LEU A 83 -2.43 -16.22 8.27
C LEU A 83 -3.54 -15.48 9.03
N MET A 84 -4.68 -15.24 8.40
CA MET A 84 -5.75 -14.43 8.98
C MET A 84 -6.88 -15.32 9.51
N LYS A 85 -7.08 -15.30 10.83
CA LYS A 85 -8.10 -16.13 11.51
C LYS A 85 -9.51 -15.57 11.33
N GLU A 86 -9.66 -14.26 11.50
CA GLU A 86 -10.95 -13.58 11.45
C GLU A 86 -11.01 -12.65 10.26
N CYS A 87 -12.15 -12.61 9.58
CA CYS A 87 -12.38 -11.73 8.42
C CYS A 87 -11.25 -11.84 7.39
N TRP A 88 -10.82 -13.09 7.09
CA TRP A 88 -9.66 -13.33 6.20
C TRP A 88 -9.92 -12.78 4.79
N PHE A 89 -11.15 -12.87 4.31
CA PHE A 89 -11.52 -12.45 2.96
C PHE A 89 -11.46 -10.93 2.82
N GLU A 90 -12.03 -10.20 3.77
CA GLU A 90 -12.04 -8.74 3.81
C GLU A 90 -10.61 -8.19 3.89
N LYS A 91 -9.80 -8.78 4.76
CA LYS A 91 -8.39 -8.41 4.92
C LYS A 91 -7.56 -8.74 3.68
N ALA A 92 -7.81 -9.91 3.08
CA ALA A 92 -7.15 -10.33 1.85
C ALA A 92 -7.49 -9.41 0.67
N LEU A 93 -8.77 -9.06 0.52
CA LEU A 93 -9.25 -8.18 -0.54
C LEU A 93 -8.69 -6.76 -0.38
N PHE A 94 -8.65 -6.25 0.85
CA PHE A 94 -8.02 -4.97 1.15
C PHE A 94 -6.53 -4.98 0.77
N THR A 95 -5.79 -6.01 1.20
CA THR A 95 -4.35 -6.14 0.91
C THR A 95 -4.09 -6.31 -0.58
N TRP A 96 -4.96 -7.05 -1.29
CA TRP A 96 -4.85 -7.19 -2.73
C TRP A 96 -5.04 -5.86 -3.46
N GLY A 97 -6.06 -5.09 -3.08
CA GLY A 97 -6.28 -3.75 -3.63
C GLY A 97 -5.11 -2.80 -3.37
N TRP A 98 -4.47 -2.91 -2.21
CA TRP A 98 -3.27 -2.15 -1.87
C TRP A 98 -2.06 -2.58 -2.70
N PHE A 99 -1.82 -3.88 -2.88
CA PHE A 99 -0.70 -4.40 -3.68
C PHE A 99 -0.82 -4.11 -5.18
N THR A 100 -2.04 -4.12 -5.71
CA THR A 100 -2.29 -3.90 -7.14
C THR A 100 -2.56 -2.44 -7.50
N GLY A 101 -2.74 -1.59 -6.52
CA GLY A 101 -3.06 -0.19 -6.74
C GLY A 101 -2.53 0.70 -5.62
N THR A 102 -3.45 1.34 -4.92
CA THR A 102 -3.16 2.22 -3.80
C THR A 102 -3.96 1.82 -2.57
N MET A 103 -3.60 2.38 -1.41
CA MET A 103 -4.39 2.21 -0.19
C MET A 103 -5.87 2.60 -0.40
N ALA A 104 -6.14 3.61 -1.22
CA ALA A 104 -7.49 4.04 -1.55
C ALA A 104 -8.29 2.94 -2.29
N MET A 105 -7.66 2.21 -3.21
CA MET A 105 -8.27 1.06 -3.88
C MET A 105 -8.57 -0.08 -2.90
N GLY A 106 -7.65 -0.36 -1.98
CA GLY A 106 -7.89 -1.32 -0.91
C GLY A 106 -9.09 -0.95 -0.04
N ILE A 107 -9.21 0.32 0.34
CA ILE A 107 -10.37 0.84 1.11
C ILE A 107 -11.66 0.76 0.27
N ALA A 108 -11.61 1.08 -1.01
CA ALA A 108 -12.77 0.99 -1.89
C ALA A 108 -13.29 -0.44 -1.99
N LEU A 109 -12.40 -1.41 -2.20
CA LEU A 109 -12.76 -2.84 -2.22
C LEU A 109 -13.28 -3.31 -0.86
N LEU A 110 -12.67 -2.87 0.24
CA LEU A 110 -13.13 -3.21 1.58
C LEU A 110 -14.54 -2.69 1.83
N ARG A 111 -14.88 -1.49 1.38
CA ARG A 111 -16.24 -0.93 1.52
C ARG A 111 -17.32 -1.71 0.78
N VAL A 112 -16.95 -2.43 -0.28
CA VAL A 112 -17.90 -3.29 -1.01
C VAL A 112 -18.29 -4.50 -0.17
N VAL A 113 -17.32 -5.13 0.53
CA VAL A 113 -17.56 -6.35 1.31
C VAL A 113 -17.87 -6.09 2.78
N ASP A 114 -17.35 -5.01 3.35
CA ASP A 114 -17.60 -4.59 4.73
C ASP A 114 -17.96 -3.09 4.79
N PRO A 115 -19.19 -2.70 4.38
CA PRO A 115 -19.63 -1.29 4.39
C PRO A 115 -19.60 -0.66 5.78
N LYS A 116 -19.76 -1.47 6.82
CA LYS A 116 -19.82 -1.02 8.23
C LYS A 116 -18.46 -1.05 8.93
N MET A 117 -17.38 -1.43 8.21
CA MET A 117 -16.01 -1.53 8.76
C MET A 117 -15.91 -2.36 10.05
N LYS A 118 -16.71 -3.41 10.16
CA LYS A 118 -16.75 -4.29 11.35
C LYS A 118 -15.49 -5.17 11.48
N SER A 119 -14.83 -5.46 10.37
CA SER A 119 -13.62 -6.28 10.31
C SER A 119 -12.40 -5.67 11.01
N ARG A 120 -12.45 -4.37 11.38
CA ARG A 120 -11.31 -3.61 11.92
C ARG A 120 -10.03 -3.76 11.09
N CYS A 121 -10.18 -4.01 9.79
CA CYS A 121 -9.07 -4.24 8.89
C CYS A 121 -8.14 -3.02 8.85
N LEU A 122 -8.69 -1.81 8.81
CA LEU A 122 -7.92 -0.57 8.76
C LEU A 122 -7.10 -0.33 10.04
N ASP A 123 -7.65 -0.67 11.22
CA ASP A 123 -6.94 -0.51 12.48
C ASP A 123 -5.71 -1.45 12.54
N SER A 124 -5.93 -2.70 12.13
CA SER A 124 -4.87 -3.71 12.06
C SER A 124 -3.78 -3.33 11.05
N TYR A 125 -4.20 -2.78 9.90
CA TYR A 125 -3.29 -2.30 8.86
C TYR A 125 -2.48 -1.10 9.34
N ALA A 126 -3.12 -0.10 9.95
CA ALA A 126 -2.44 1.11 10.42
C ALA A 126 -1.33 0.79 11.44
N LEU A 127 -1.58 -0.15 12.34
CA LEU A 127 -0.59 -0.62 13.31
C LEU A 127 0.59 -1.33 12.63
N ALA A 128 0.31 -2.23 11.69
CA ALA A 128 1.34 -2.97 10.97
C ALA A 128 2.17 -2.04 10.08
N TYR A 129 1.50 -1.11 9.39
CA TYR A 129 2.13 -0.20 8.44
C TYR A 129 3.09 0.78 9.11
N LEU A 130 2.86 1.17 10.35
CA LEU A 130 3.76 2.02 11.13
C LEU A 130 5.20 1.48 11.16
N PHE A 131 5.33 0.15 11.24
CA PHE A 131 6.64 -0.52 11.28
C PHE A 131 7.19 -0.84 9.89
N ILE A 132 6.31 -1.06 8.91
CA ILE A 132 6.69 -1.46 7.56
C ILE A 132 7.05 -0.24 6.69
N ALA A 133 6.39 0.90 6.89
CA ALA A 133 6.57 2.10 6.08
C ALA A 133 8.03 2.57 5.95
N PRO A 134 8.86 2.62 7.02
CA PRO A 134 10.26 3.02 6.87
C PRO A 134 11.05 2.05 5.97
N VAL A 135 10.78 0.76 6.08
CA VAL A 135 11.44 -0.28 5.26
C VAL A 135 11.01 -0.14 3.80
N GLU A 136 9.72 0.06 3.55
CA GLU A 136 9.16 0.26 2.21
C GLU A 136 9.75 1.50 1.54
N ILE A 137 9.82 2.63 2.24
CA ILE A 137 10.43 3.86 1.73
C ILE A 137 11.90 3.65 1.38
N CYS A 138 12.67 2.97 2.24
CA CYS A 138 14.05 2.62 1.95
C CYS A 138 14.16 1.73 0.70
N LEU A 139 13.34 0.70 0.58
CA LEU A 139 13.36 -0.20 -0.56
C LEU A 139 13.04 0.54 -1.87
N ILE A 140 11.98 1.35 -1.88
CA ILE A 140 11.57 2.11 -3.08
C ILE A 140 12.65 3.12 -3.49
N THR A 141 13.31 3.76 -2.51
CA THR A 141 14.33 4.78 -2.79
C THR A 141 15.62 4.16 -3.28
N PHE A 142 16.08 3.08 -2.66
CA PHE A 142 17.39 2.49 -2.99
C PHE A 142 17.35 1.49 -4.16
N ALA A 143 16.18 0.90 -4.46
CA ALA A 143 16.07 -0.05 -5.57
C ALA A 143 16.52 0.54 -6.91
N PRO A 144 16.01 1.68 -7.40
CA PRO A 144 16.43 2.25 -8.68
C PRO A 144 17.93 2.55 -8.71
N VAL A 145 18.48 3.06 -7.61
CA VAL A 145 19.90 3.39 -7.49
C VAL A 145 20.76 2.12 -7.59
N ALA A 146 20.35 1.03 -6.94
CA ALA A 146 21.05 -0.24 -7.00
C ALA A 146 21.05 -0.83 -8.43
N PHE A 147 19.92 -0.72 -9.14
CA PHE A 147 19.80 -1.20 -10.51
C PHE A 147 20.67 -0.39 -11.48
N ILE A 148 20.69 0.94 -11.37
CA ILE A 148 21.51 1.83 -12.21
C ILE A 148 23.01 1.56 -12.02
N ASN A 149 23.44 1.28 -10.79
CA ASN A 149 24.83 0.99 -10.46
C ASN A 149 25.24 -0.47 -10.73
N GLY A 150 24.38 -1.29 -11.32
CA GLY A 150 24.66 -2.69 -11.65
C GLY A 150 24.54 -3.67 -10.47
N TYR A 151 24.16 -3.21 -9.28
CA TYR A 151 23.97 -4.06 -8.10
C TYR A 151 22.54 -4.62 -7.98
N GLY A 152 21.73 -4.55 -9.03
CA GLY A 152 20.33 -4.95 -9.01
C GLY A 152 20.12 -6.40 -8.58
N LEU A 153 20.98 -7.32 -9.05
CA LEU A 153 20.88 -8.74 -8.72
C LEU A 153 21.21 -9.01 -7.25
N LEU A 154 22.19 -8.30 -6.71
CA LEU A 154 22.56 -8.37 -5.29
C LEU A 154 21.44 -7.81 -4.40
N PHE A 155 20.85 -6.67 -4.80
CA PHE A 155 19.71 -6.07 -4.12
C PHE A 155 18.49 -7.00 -4.11
N ALA A 156 18.16 -7.60 -5.26
CA ALA A 156 17.08 -8.58 -5.37
C ALA A 156 17.34 -9.81 -4.47
N GLY A 157 18.58 -10.30 -4.42
CA GLY A 157 18.99 -11.39 -3.53
C GLY A 157 18.77 -11.06 -2.05
N ILE A 158 19.15 -9.86 -1.61
CA ILE A 158 18.93 -9.39 -0.23
C ILE A 158 17.43 -9.34 0.09
N CYS A 159 16.62 -8.78 -0.79
CA CYS A 159 15.16 -8.72 -0.62
C CYS A 159 14.55 -10.12 -0.52
N LEU A 160 15.02 -11.06 -1.35
CA LEU A 160 14.54 -12.44 -1.35
C LEU A 160 14.89 -13.15 -0.03
N VAL A 161 16.13 -13.02 0.44
CA VAL A 161 16.57 -13.57 1.72
C VAL A 161 15.77 -12.95 2.87
N ALA A 162 15.57 -11.64 2.88
CA ALA A 162 14.75 -10.96 3.89
C ALA A 162 13.30 -11.48 3.89
N GLY A 163 12.69 -11.65 2.73
CA GLY A 163 11.34 -12.22 2.60
C GLY A 163 11.26 -13.66 3.12
N LEU A 164 12.23 -14.49 2.76
CA LEU A 164 12.31 -15.88 3.23
C LEU A 164 12.54 -15.97 4.74
N THR A 165 13.33 -15.08 5.33
CA THR A 165 13.54 -15.05 6.79
C THR A 165 12.26 -14.70 7.53
N VAL A 166 11.48 -13.72 7.06
CA VAL A 166 10.18 -13.36 7.65
C VAL A 166 9.21 -14.53 7.55
N LEU A 167 9.13 -15.21 6.40
CA LEU A 167 8.29 -16.39 6.23
C LEU A 167 8.72 -17.54 7.15
N SER A 168 10.03 -17.76 7.29
CA SER A 168 10.56 -18.80 8.19
C SER A 168 10.22 -18.51 9.65
N ILE A 169 10.33 -17.26 10.09
CA ILE A 169 9.94 -16.84 11.44
C ILE A 169 8.43 -17.05 11.66
N ALA A 170 7.60 -16.68 10.68
CA ALA A 170 6.16 -16.90 10.75
C ALA A 170 5.80 -18.39 10.85
N TYR A 171 6.54 -19.24 10.12
CA TYR A 171 6.38 -20.70 10.17
C TYR A 171 6.80 -21.28 11.53
N ILE A 172 7.96 -20.90 12.06
CA ILE A 172 8.49 -21.37 13.35
C ILE A 172 7.56 -20.92 14.50
N LYS A 173 7.09 -19.69 14.46
CA LYS A 173 6.15 -19.16 15.47
C LYS A 173 4.72 -19.69 15.32
N LYS A 174 4.49 -20.63 14.38
CA LYS A 174 3.18 -21.23 14.13
C LYS A 174 2.05 -20.20 13.92
N TRP A 175 2.37 -19.10 13.26
CA TRP A 175 1.36 -18.10 12.89
C TRP A 175 0.41 -18.62 11.82
N PHE A 176 0.85 -19.61 11.04
CA PHE A 176 -0.03 -20.31 10.10
C PHE A 176 -1.05 -21.15 10.84
N ILE A 177 -2.31 -20.94 10.52
CA ILE A 177 -3.42 -21.76 11.03
C ILE A 177 -3.31 -23.15 10.38
N LYS A 178 -3.29 -24.17 11.22
CA LYS A 178 -3.45 -25.56 10.75
C LYS A 178 -4.86 -25.80 10.27
#